data_715a5fce0d26c43645dcc9c4ae2ee010
#
_entry.id   715a5fce0d26c43645dcc9c4ae2ee010
#
_cell.length_a   1.000
_cell.length_b   1.000
_cell.length_c   1.000
_cell.angle_alpha   90.00
_cell.angle_beta   90.00
_cell.angle_gamma   90.00
#
_symmetry.space_group_name_H-M   'P 1'
#
loop_
_entity.id
_entity.type
_entity.pdbx_description
1 polymer ?
#
loop_
_entity_poly.entity_id
_entity_poly.type
_entity_poly.pdbx_seq_one_letter_code
_entity_poly.pdbx_strand_id
1 'polypeptide(L)'
;TDTDTVPYDLFIGIPKHRVPDVIDASGLTAGGNDGWIAVDPATLATKHAGVYAIGDCADAPVPRAGVYAEDAARTVSAHIAAQLHGTPFTAKYSGRGVCYIEFGDGQVGKVEADFLSGPKPTAPFIGPSTDLADEKGEFANTRRHRWFGRSES
;
A
#
# COMPACT_ATOMS: atom_id res chain seq x y z
N THR A 1 19.71 19.21 -8.20
CA THR A 1 19.93 20.07 -7.03
C THR A 1 19.75 21.53 -7.46
N ASP A 2 19.44 22.43 -6.55
CA ASP A 2 19.16 23.85 -6.87
C ASP A 2 20.41 24.59 -7.37
N THR A 3 21.57 24.00 -7.21
CA THR A 3 22.87 24.62 -7.51
C THR A 3 23.68 23.90 -8.59
N ASP A 4 23.32 22.65 -8.92
CA ASP A 4 24.14 21.84 -9.81
C ASP A 4 23.38 21.43 -11.08
N THR A 5 24.08 21.49 -12.22
CA THR A 5 23.61 20.93 -13.48
C THR A 5 24.34 19.64 -13.77
N VAL A 6 23.58 18.54 -13.88
CA VAL A 6 24.12 17.21 -14.20
C VAL A 6 23.73 16.88 -15.63
N PRO A 7 24.69 16.69 -16.57
CA PRO A 7 24.38 16.20 -17.91
C PRO A 7 23.91 14.75 -17.85
N TYR A 8 22.95 14.37 -18.68
CA TYR A 8 22.44 13.01 -18.79
C TYR A 8 21.99 12.72 -20.23
N ASP A 9 22.05 11.45 -20.63
CA ASP A 9 21.55 10.96 -21.92
C ASP A 9 20.10 10.50 -21.84
N LEU A 10 19.68 10.01 -20.64
CA LEU A 10 18.31 9.60 -20.36
C LEU A 10 17.93 10.04 -18.95
N PHE A 11 16.79 10.73 -18.83
CA PHE A 11 16.19 11.08 -17.54
C PHE A 11 14.92 10.27 -17.29
N ILE A 12 14.91 9.50 -16.20
CA ILE A 12 13.73 8.78 -15.72
C ILE A 12 13.30 9.41 -14.41
N GLY A 13 12.25 10.23 -14.47
CA GLY A 13 11.73 10.96 -13.32
C GLY A 13 10.39 10.41 -12.83
N ILE A 14 10.18 10.40 -11.52
CA ILE A 14 8.89 10.09 -10.89
C ILE A 14 8.16 11.41 -10.66
N PRO A 15 7.00 11.65 -11.32
CA PRO A 15 6.25 12.88 -11.14
C PRO A 15 5.64 12.96 -9.73
N LYS A 16 5.28 14.17 -9.30
CA LYS A 16 4.52 14.35 -8.06
C LYS A 16 3.17 13.62 -8.17
N HIS A 17 2.92 12.69 -7.27
CA HIS A 17 1.67 11.95 -7.22
C HIS A 17 0.53 12.85 -6.74
N ARG A 18 -0.66 12.65 -7.28
CA ARG A 18 -1.91 13.32 -6.89
C ARG A 18 -3.08 12.36 -7.07
N VAL A 19 -4.19 12.65 -6.43
CA VAL A 19 -5.43 11.92 -6.68
C VAL A 19 -5.95 12.21 -8.10
N PRO A 20 -6.73 11.30 -8.71
CA PRO A 20 -7.45 11.59 -9.96
C PRO A 20 -8.40 12.78 -9.81
N ASP A 21 -8.60 13.52 -10.89
CA ASP A 21 -9.42 14.73 -10.91
C ASP A 21 -10.86 14.49 -10.40
N VAL A 22 -11.43 13.30 -10.63
CA VAL A 22 -12.76 12.93 -10.12
C VAL A 22 -12.81 12.88 -8.59
N ILE A 23 -11.72 12.47 -7.94
CA ILE A 23 -11.62 12.45 -6.48
C ILE A 23 -11.51 13.87 -5.94
N ASP A 24 -10.69 14.70 -6.58
CA ASP A 24 -10.56 16.10 -6.19
C ASP A 24 -11.89 16.86 -6.36
N ALA A 25 -12.56 16.69 -7.51
CA ALA A 25 -13.86 17.29 -7.79
C ALA A 25 -15.00 16.79 -6.86
N SER A 26 -14.85 15.61 -6.24
CA SER A 26 -15.85 15.08 -5.29
C SER A 26 -15.88 15.82 -3.94
N GLY A 27 -14.85 16.61 -3.63
CA GLY A 27 -14.68 17.28 -2.33
C GLY A 27 -14.25 16.33 -1.20
N LEU A 28 -13.95 15.06 -1.47
CA LEU A 28 -13.50 14.08 -0.46
C LEU A 28 -12.10 14.40 0.07
N THR A 29 -11.29 15.16 -0.68
CA THR A 29 -9.93 15.56 -0.29
C THR A 29 -9.90 16.67 0.75
N ALA A 30 -11.05 17.31 1.03
CA ALA A 30 -11.14 18.37 2.03
C ALA A 30 -10.82 17.85 3.45
N GLY A 31 -9.70 18.29 4.00
CA GLY A 31 -9.20 17.87 5.32
C GLY A 31 -8.12 16.80 5.32
N GLY A 32 -7.74 16.27 4.14
CA GLY A 32 -6.55 15.44 3.98
C GLY A 32 -5.30 16.27 3.74
N ASN A 33 -4.13 15.65 3.94
CA ASN A 33 -2.85 16.27 3.63
C ASN A 33 -2.54 16.18 2.12
N ASP A 34 -1.97 17.22 1.56
CA ASP A 34 -1.52 17.25 0.15
C ASP A 34 -2.56 16.81 -0.89
N GLY A 35 -3.87 16.99 -0.62
CA GLY A 35 -4.94 16.62 -1.53
C GLY A 35 -5.32 15.14 -1.50
N TRP A 36 -4.93 14.37 -0.49
CA TRP A 36 -5.37 13.00 -0.27
C TRP A 36 -6.66 12.94 0.56
N ILE A 37 -7.37 11.81 0.53
CA ILE A 37 -8.61 11.64 1.29
C ILE A 37 -8.27 11.31 2.74
N ALA A 38 -8.67 12.16 3.69
CA ALA A 38 -8.50 11.91 5.11
C ALA A 38 -9.29 10.67 5.55
N VAL A 39 -8.62 9.76 6.26
CA VAL A 39 -9.21 8.51 6.78
C VAL A 39 -8.81 8.28 8.24
N ASP A 40 -9.64 7.55 8.95
CA ASP A 40 -9.23 6.95 10.22
C ASP A 40 -8.17 5.87 9.94
N PRO A 41 -6.98 5.92 10.55
CA PRO A 41 -5.89 5.02 10.20
C PRO A 41 -6.14 3.55 10.59
N ALA A 42 -7.10 3.26 11.46
CA ALA A 42 -7.41 1.90 11.87
C ALA A 42 -8.52 1.26 11.03
N THR A 43 -9.49 2.05 10.58
CA THR A 43 -10.70 1.57 9.88
C THR A 43 -10.76 1.98 8.43
N LEU A 44 -9.96 2.98 8.02
CA LEU A 44 -9.94 3.59 6.69
C LEU A 44 -11.28 4.27 6.31
N ALA A 45 -12.12 4.53 7.32
CA ALA A 45 -13.35 5.29 7.15
C ALA A 45 -13.05 6.78 6.96
N THR A 46 -13.80 7.44 6.09
CA THR A 46 -13.79 8.89 5.94
C THR A 46 -14.75 9.54 6.94
N LYS A 47 -14.76 10.86 6.99
CA LYS A 47 -15.77 11.63 7.76
C LYS A 47 -17.21 11.42 7.28
N HIS A 48 -17.41 10.84 6.10
CA HIS A 48 -18.75 10.58 5.54
C HIS A 48 -19.15 9.14 5.86
N ALA A 49 -20.30 8.98 6.49
CA ALA A 49 -20.81 7.66 6.89
C ALA A 49 -20.95 6.72 5.69
N GLY A 50 -20.42 5.50 5.81
CA GLY A 50 -20.44 4.48 4.75
C GLY A 50 -19.43 4.71 3.61
N VAL A 51 -18.58 5.76 3.70
CA VAL A 51 -17.56 6.05 2.69
C VAL A 51 -16.18 5.76 3.25
N TYR A 52 -15.42 4.97 2.52
CA TYR A 52 -14.05 4.56 2.84
C TYR A 52 -13.11 4.99 1.73
N ALA A 53 -11.85 5.22 2.05
CA ALA A 53 -10.79 5.39 1.05
C ALA A 53 -9.63 4.44 1.34
N ILE A 54 -9.14 3.77 0.29
CA ILE A 54 -8.07 2.77 0.38
C ILE A 54 -7.06 2.97 -0.75
N GLY A 55 -5.86 2.44 -0.57
CA GLY A 55 -4.79 2.54 -1.56
C GLY A 55 -4.26 3.97 -1.70
N ASP A 56 -3.81 4.30 -2.90
CA ASP A 56 -3.02 5.51 -3.14
C ASP A 56 -3.77 6.83 -2.98
N CYS A 57 -5.11 6.82 -2.97
CA CYS A 57 -5.89 8.03 -2.72
C CYS A 57 -6.11 8.34 -1.24
N ALA A 58 -5.85 7.39 -0.33
CA ALA A 58 -6.05 7.57 1.09
C ALA A 58 -4.87 8.29 1.77
N ASP A 59 -5.17 9.20 2.69
CA ASP A 59 -4.19 9.79 3.60
C ASP A 59 -3.95 8.87 4.80
N ALA A 60 -3.49 7.64 4.50
CA ALA A 60 -3.10 6.67 5.51
C ALA A 60 -1.59 6.78 5.78
N PRO A 61 -1.14 6.61 7.05
CA PRO A 61 0.28 6.78 7.41
C PRO A 61 1.14 5.56 7.01
N VAL A 62 1.03 5.14 5.76
CA VAL A 62 1.79 4.06 5.12
C VAL A 62 2.25 4.49 3.73
N PRO A 63 3.30 3.87 3.17
CA PRO A 63 3.68 4.11 1.78
C PRO A 63 2.56 3.74 0.79
N ARG A 64 2.52 4.43 -0.34
CA ARG A 64 1.61 4.12 -1.44
C ARG A 64 2.18 2.97 -2.25
N ALA A 65 1.78 1.74 -1.87
CA ALA A 65 2.19 0.52 -2.55
C ALA A 65 1.09 -0.55 -2.48
N GLY A 66 1.08 -1.45 -3.46
CA GLY A 66 0.02 -2.45 -3.64
C GLY A 66 -0.23 -3.35 -2.43
N VAL A 67 0.81 -3.69 -1.67
CA VAL A 67 0.67 -4.52 -0.46
C VAL A 67 -0.17 -3.86 0.62
N TYR A 68 -0.03 -2.55 0.79
CA TYR A 68 -0.82 -1.77 1.75
C TYR A 68 -2.26 -1.57 1.24
N ALA A 69 -2.44 -1.37 -0.06
CA ALA A 69 -3.75 -1.29 -0.67
C ALA A 69 -4.53 -2.61 -0.56
N GLU A 70 -3.86 -3.75 -0.71
CA GLU A 70 -4.44 -5.08 -0.53
C GLU A 70 -4.92 -5.32 0.91
N ASP A 71 -4.10 -4.98 1.90
CA ASP A 71 -4.46 -5.10 3.32
C ASP A 71 -5.62 -4.15 3.70
N ALA A 72 -5.57 -2.92 3.18
CA ALA A 72 -6.63 -1.93 3.31
C ALA A 72 -7.97 -2.47 2.73
N ALA A 73 -7.93 -3.07 1.55
CA ALA A 73 -9.12 -3.65 0.92
C ALA A 73 -9.73 -4.79 1.75
N ARG A 74 -8.89 -5.66 2.35
CA ARG A 74 -9.36 -6.72 3.26
C ARG A 74 -10.02 -6.14 4.50
N THR A 75 -9.41 -5.14 5.11
CA THR A 75 -9.94 -4.48 6.30
C THR A 75 -11.29 -3.85 6.03
N VAL A 76 -11.39 -3.05 4.95
CA VAL A 76 -12.64 -2.36 4.62
C VAL A 76 -13.74 -3.33 4.18
N SER A 77 -13.43 -4.35 3.38
CA SER A 77 -14.42 -5.35 2.98
C SER A 77 -14.99 -6.13 4.17
N ALA A 78 -14.15 -6.49 5.13
CA ALA A 78 -14.59 -7.13 6.37
C ALA A 78 -15.46 -6.20 7.22
N HIS A 79 -15.13 -4.91 7.27
CA HIS A 79 -15.92 -3.89 7.98
C HIS A 79 -17.30 -3.72 7.34
N ILE A 80 -17.36 -3.58 6.02
CA ILE A 80 -18.63 -3.47 5.29
C ILE A 80 -19.49 -4.74 5.50
N ALA A 81 -18.89 -5.92 5.39
CA ALA A 81 -19.60 -7.18 5.61
C ALA A 81 -20.18 -7.26 7.03
N ALA A 82 -19.40 -6.89 8.04
CA ALA A 82 -19.85 -6.86 9.44
C ALA A 82 -21.03 -5.88 9.63
N GLN A 83 -20.96 -4.70 9.03
CA GLN A 83 -22.08 -3.73 9.08
C GLN A 83 -23.34 -4.27 8.43
N LEU A 84 -23.24 -4.91 7.27
CA LEU A 84 -24.39 -5.51 6.56
C LEU A 84 -25.02 -6.66 7.34
N HIS A 85 -24.23 -7.41 8.08
CA HIS A 85 -24.71 -8.52 8.92
C HIS A 85 -25.08 -8.11 10.35
N GLY A 86 -24.90 -6.85 10.72
CA GLY A 86 -25.17 -6.37 12.09
C GLY A 86 -24.24 -7.02 13.15
N THR A 87 -23.03 -7.45 12.74
CA THR A 87 -22.05 -8.07 13.64
C THR A 87 -20.96 -7.08 14.07
N PRO A 88 -20.37 -7.25 15.26
CA PRO A 88 -19.24 -6.41 15.68
C PRO A 88 -18.05 -6.55 14.74
N PHE A 89 -17.41 -5.42 14.40
CA PHE A 89 -16.15 -5.39 13.67
C PHE A 89 -15.02 -5.03 14.62
N THR A 90 -13.99 -5.89 14.69
CA THR A 90 -12.85 -5.73 15.61
C THR A 90 -11.49 -5.66 14.90
N ALA A 91 -11.42 -6.06 13.64
CA ALA A 91 -10.18 -6.02 12.88
C ALA A 91 -9.78 -4.57 12.57
N LYS A 92 -8.48 -4.33 12.56
CA LYS A 92 -7.89 -3.02 12.26
C LYS A 92 -6.91 -3.18 11.10
N TYR A 93 -6.77 -2.11 10.33
CA TYR A 93 -5.74 -2.01 9.32
C TYR A 93 -4.36 -2.20 9.95
N SER A 94 -3.59 -3.15 9.42
CA SER A 94 -2.34 -3.55 10.08
C SER A 94 -1.19 -2.59 9.80
N GLY A 95 -1.18 -1.93 8.65
CA GLY A 95 -0.07 -1.12 8.18
C GLY A 95 1.21 -1.91 7.92
N ARG A 96 1.10 -3.24 7.75
CA ARG A 96 2.22 -4.13 7.46
C ARG A 96 2.32 -4.42 5.98
N GLY A 97 3.55 -4.53 5.50
CA GLY A 97 3.81 -4.84 4.11
C GLY A 97 5.18 -5.44 3.89
N VAL A 98 5.36 -6.10 2.77
CA VAL A 98 6.63 -6.65 2.32
C VAL A 98 6.97 -6.09 0.94
N CYS A 99 8.25 -5.70 0.77
CA CYS A 99 8.80 -5.29 -0.51
C CYS A 99 10.02 -6.15 -0.83
N TYR A 100 10.11 -6.62 -2.07
CA TYR A 100 11.26 -7.37 -2.58
C TYR A 100 12.10 -6.46 -3.48
N ILE A 101 13.42 -6.55 -3.35
CA ILE A 101 14.40 -5.77 -4.10
C ILE A 101 15.31 -6.74 -4.84
N GLU A 102 15.38 -6.63 -6.16
CA GLU A 102 16.27 -7.44 -6.99
C GLU A 102 17.66 -6.82 -7.07
N PHE A 103 18.68 -7.64 -6.81
CA PHE A 103 20.09 -7.24 -6.86
C PHE A 103 20.83 -7.81 -8.08
N GLY A 104 20.15 -8.55 -8.96
CA GLY A 104 20.75 -9.29 -10.04
C GLY A 104 21.21 -10.69 -9.62
N ASP A 105 21.61 -11.53 -10.59
CA ASP A 105 22.13 -12.90 -10.39
C ASP A 105 21.26 -13.77 -9.47
N GLY A 106 19.94 -13.63 -9.56
CA GLY A 106 18.99 -14.36 -8.70
C GLY A 106 18.99 -13.96 -7.24
N GLN A 107 19.71 -12.90 -6.87
CA GLN A 107 19.73 -12.38 -5.50
C GLN A 107 18.57 -11.43 -5.26
N VAL A 108 17.79 -11.71 -4.23
CA VAL A 108 16.64 -10.89 -3.80
C VAL A 108 16.81 -10.50 -2.33
N GLY A 109 16.59 -9.24 -2.02
CA GLY A 109 16.44 -8.76 -0.66
C GLY A 109 14.97 -8.49 -0.33
N LYS A 110 14.62 -8.49 0.96
CA LYS A 110 13.28 -8.25 1.46
C LYS A 110 13.28 -7.16 2.52
N VAL A 111 12.30 -6.26 2.46
CA VAL A 111 11.99 -5.32 3.54
C VAL A 111 10.63 -5.70 4.12
N GLU A 112 10.60 -6.01 5.41
CA GLU A 112 9.36 -6.24 6.16
C GLU A 112 9.02 -4.98 6.96
N ALA A 113 8.02 -4.24 6.50
CA ALA A 113 7.67 -2.97 7.11
C ALA A 113 6.42 -3.07 7.98
N ASP A 114 6.44 -2.38 9.11
CA ASP A 114 5.32 -2.21 10.03
C ASP A 114 5.22 -0.73 10.43
N PHE A 115 4.15 -0.09 10.01
CA PHE A 115 3.95 1.35 10.20
C PHE A 115 3.03 1.69 11.38
N LEU A 116 2.21 0.74 11.86
CA LEU A 116 1.11 1.06 12.78
C LEU A 116 1.16 0.32 14.12
N SER A 117 1.95 -0.76 14.26
CA SER A 117 1.93 -1.56 15.50
C SER A 117 2.74 -0.96 16.65
N GLY A 118 3.65 -0.05 16.35
CA GLY A 118 4.56 0.52 17.36
C GLY A 118 4.57 2.04 17.36
N PRO A 119 5.32 2.64 18.32
CA PRO A 119 5.44 4.10 18.42
C PRO A 119 6.22 4.74 17.26
N LYS A 120 6.95 3.93 16.51
CA LYS A 120 7.69 4.32 15.30
C LYS A 120 7.61 3.22 14.26
N PRO A 121 7.57 3.56 12.96
CA PRO A 121 7.69 2.59 11.89
C PRO A 121 8.99 1.78 12.00
N THR A 122 8.90 0.49 11.64
CA THR A 122 10.05 -0.40 11.48
C THR A 122 10.07 -0.98 10.08
N ALA A 123 11.26 -1.18 9.51
CA ALA A 123 11.43 -1.71 8.17
C ALA A 123 12.78 -2.47 8.05
N PRO A 124 12.96 -3.59 8.79
CA PRO A 124 14.19 -4.36 8.70
C PRO A 124 14.41 -4.89 7.27
N PHE A 125 15.65 -4.82 6.82
CA PHE A 125 16.12 -5.43 5.57
C PHE A 125 16.68 -6.82 5.84
N ILE A 126 16.32 -7.77 4.99
CA ILE A 126 16.72 -9.18 5.06
C ILE A 126 17.34 -9.58 3.72
N GLY A 127 18.45 -10.29 3.76
CA GLY A 127 19.17 -10.73 2.56
C GLY A 127 20.26 -9.74 2.11
N PRO A 128 20.67 -9.75 0.81
CA PRO A 128 20.07 -10.52 -0.28
C PRO A 128 20.43 -12.02 -0.23
N SER A 129 19.56 -12.87 -0.79
CA SER A 129 19.80 -14.31 -0.98
C SER A 129 19.01 -14.88 -2.15
N THR A 130 19.38 -16.06 -2.62
CA THR A 130 18.63 -16.81 -3.65
C THR A 130 17.33 -17.40 -3.10
N ASP A 131 17.26 -17.75 -1.82
CA ASP A 131 16.06 -18.30 -1.19
C ASP A 131 14.91 -17.28 -1.19
N LEU A 132 15.23 -16.00 -1.10
CA LEU A 132 14.24 -14.92 -1.20
C LEU A 132 13.69 -14.72 -2.62
N ALA A 133 14.36 -15.26 -3.65
CA ALA A 133 13.82 -15.27 -5.02
C ALA A 133 12.63 -16.23 -5.12
N ASP A 134 12.72 -17.41 -4.50
CA ASP A 134 11.63 -18.38 -4.44
C ASP A 134 10.44 -17.80 -3.61
N GLU A 135 10.71 -17.18 -2.47
CA GLU A 135 9.69 -16.50 -1.67
C GLU A 135 8.98 -15.40 -2.47
N LYS A 136 9.73 -14.59 -3.23
CA LYS A 136 9.16 -13.57 -4.12
C LYS A 136 8.30 -14.19 -5.23
N GLY A 137 8.71 -15.32 -5.81
CA GLY A 137 7.93 -16.10 -6.77
C GLY A 137 6.59 -16.53 -6.18
N GLU A 138 6.61 -17.12 -5.01
CA GLU A 138 5.40 -17.55 -4.29
C GLU A 138 4.49 -16.37 -3.92
N PHE A 139 5.08 -15.24 -3.51
CA PHE A 139 4.33 -14.00 -3.29
C PHE A 139 3.54 -13.55 -4.54
N ALA A 140 4.12 -13.65 -5.72
CA ALA A 140 3.46 -13.32 -6.98
C ALA A 140 2.39 -14.36 -7.35
N ASN A 141 2.71 -15.66 -7.22
CA ASN A 141 1.84 -16.78 -7.59
C ASN A 141 0.58 -16.85 -6.73
N THR A 142 0.70 -16.67 -5.41
CA THR A 142 -0.45 -16.65 -4.49
C THR A 142 -1.43 -15.53 -4.84
N ARG A 143 -0.95 -14.36 -5.28
CA ARG A 143 -1.80 -13.24 -5.69
C ARG A 143 -2.44 -13.49 -7.04
N ARG A 144 -1.70 -14.02 -8.00
CA ARG A 144 -2.21 -14.40 -9.32
C ARG A 144 -3.33 -15.44 -9.20
N HIS A 145 -3.13 -16.44 -8.34
CA HIS A 145 -4.17 -17.44 -8.05
C HIS A 145 -5.40 -16.81 -7.40
N ARG A 146 -5.21 -16.01 -6.36
CA ARG A 146 -6.31 -15.39 -5.61
C ARG A 146 -7.15 -14.44 -6.46
N TRP A 147 -6.51 -13.62 -7.28
CA TRP A 147 -7.22 -12.57 -8.02
C TRP A 147 -7.76 -13.04 -9.37
N PHE A 148 -7.11 -14.00 -9.99
CA PHE A 148 -7.43 -14.41 -11.36
C PHE A 148 -7.73 -15.91 -11.51
N GLY A 149 -7.65 -16.70 -10.45
CA GLY A 149 -7.82 -18.15 -10.50
C GLY A 149 -6.75 -18.86 -11.34
N ARG A 150 -5.58 -18.23 -11.55
CA ARG A 150 -4.51 -18.79 -12.39
C ARG A 150 -3.34 -19.21 -11.52
N SER A 151 -2.88 -20.46 -11.68
CA SER A 151 -1.56 -20.91 -11.25
C SER A 151 -0.60 -20.89 -12.45
N GLU A 152 0.71 -20.79 -12.20
CA GLU A 152 1.68 -21.02 -13.26
C GLU A 152 1.58 -22.46 -13.73
N SER A 153 1.54 -22.64 -15.06
CA SER A 153 1.69 -23.93 -15.74
C SER A 153 3.17 -24.32 -15.83
#